data_0b0b8ed382b872acdea9c8ab1d4f8592
#
_entry.id   0b0b8ed382b872acdea9c8ab1d4f8592
#
_cell.length_a   1.000
_cell.length_b   1.000
_cell.length_c   1.000
_cell.angle_alpha   90.00
_cell.angle_beta   90.00
_cell.angle_gamma   90.00
#
_symmetry.space_group_name_H-M   'P 1'
#
loop_
_entity.id
_entity.type
_entity.pdbx_description
1 polymer ?
#
loop_
_entity_poly.entity_id
_entity_poly.type
_entity_poly.pdbx_seq_one_letter_code
_entity_poly.pdbx_strand_id
1 'polypeptide(L)'
;MKEKKYRDLFETEDDRSEILIAAYYQAADIRKFEIDMYWKRATYFWALIAVAFAAFFAVSSAEHLSPKDKGLYLSAISSAGFIFTFAWFSVNKGSKYWQENWENHLDLLENKITGPLYKTKLERPKSDSCLEKLIIGPQPYSVSKINQIIAVFTMLIWLFLIGSIFSNKITIFTGDGIIYAPIITSVL
;
A
#
# COMPACT_ATOMS: atom_id res chain seq x y z
N MET A 1 5.00 -0.06 26.32
CA MET A 1 5.10 0.59 27.67
C MET A 1 3.86 0.17 28.44
N LYS A 2 3.94 -0.08 29.78
CA LYS A 2 2.75 -0.43 30.55
C LYS A 2 1.85 0.79 30.74
N GLU A 3 0.53 0.62 30.68
CA GLU A 3 -0.47 1.70 30.75
C GLU A 3 -0.28 2.64 31.96
N LYS A 4 0.03 2.10 33.13
CA LYS A 4 0.30 2.90 34.33
C LYS A 4 1.47 3.86 34.12
N LYS A 5 2.62 3.38 33.60
CA LYS A 5 3.79 4.23 33.33
C LYS A 5 3.55 5.28 32.26
N TYR A 6 2.66 5.00 31.31
CA TYR A 6 2.26 5.97 30.30
C TYR A 6 1.42 7.10 30.89
N ARG A 7 0.45 6.76 31.74
CA ARG A 7 -0.38 7.76 32.42
C ARG A 7 0.44 8.68 33.31
N ASP A 8 1.39 8.13 34.07
CA ASP A 8 2.27 8.91 34.96
C ASP A 8 3.04 10.02 34.22
N LEU A 9 3.20 9.94 32.90
CA LEU A 9 3.84 10.99 32.08
C LEU A 9 2.93 12.21 31.82
N PHE A 10 1.61 12.03 31.92
CA PHE A 10 0.61 13.08 31.60
C PHE A 10 -0.24 13.47 32.80
N GLU A 11 -0.14 12.75 33.92
CA GLU A 11 -0.86 13.02 35.16
C GLU A 11 -0.06 14.03 35.99
N THR A 12 -0.59 15.25 36.08
CA THR A 12 -0.39 16.11 37.26
C THR A 12 -1.46 15.76 38.28
N GLU A 13 -1.33 16.21 39.53
CA GLU A 13 -2.24 15.94 40.64
C GLU A 13 -3.72 16.25 40.34
N ASP A 14 -4.00 17.02 39.31
CA ASP A 14 -5.33 17.36 38.83
C ASP A 14 -5.78 16.42 37.71
N ASP A 15 -6.89 15.70 37.91
CA ASP A 15 -7.45 14.68 37.00
C ASP A 15 -7.84 15.22 35.58
N ARG A 16 -7.80 16.53 35.37
CA ARG A 16 -8.04 17.22 34.11
C ARG A 16 -6.89 18.14 33.73
N SER A 17 -5.66 17.63 33.74
CA SER A 17 -4.53 18.46 33.35
C SER A 17 -4.70 18.96 31.90
N GLU A 18 -4.45 20.23 31.66
CA GLU A 18 -4.44 20.81 30.30
C GLU A 18 -3.49 20.07 29.38
N ILE A 19 -2.41 19.50 29.92
CA ILE A 19 -1.44 18.67 29.21
C ILE A 19 -2.09 17.39 28.66
N LEU A 20 -2.94 16.70 29.44
CA LEU A 20 -3.63 15.49 29.00
C LEU A 20 -4.59 15.80 27.84
N ILE A 21 -5.36 16.88 27.97
CA ILE A 21 -6.30 17.32 26.95
C ILE A 21 -5.55 17.73 25.68
N ALA A 22 -4.48 18.50 25.79
CA ALA A 22 -3.65 18.92 24.67
C ALA A 22 -3.01 17.71 23.97
N ALA A 23 -2.47 16.75 24.73
CA ALA A 23 -1.88 15.54 24.18
C ALA A 23 -2.90 14.69 23.40
N TYR A 24 -4.13 14.56 23.89
CA TYR A 24 -5.21 13.85 23.21
C TYR A 24 -5.56 14.48 21.87
N TYR A 25 -5.81 15.80 21.86
CA TYR A 25 -6.15 16.50 20.62
C TYR A 25 -4.99 16.50 19.62
N GLN A 26 -3.76 16.66 20.10
CA GLN A 26 -2.57 16.56 19.25
C GLN A 26 -2.43 15.18 18.63
N ALA A 27 -2.61 14.09 19.41
CA ALA A 27 -2.57 12.73 18.90
C ALA A 27 -3.68 12.47 17.87
N ALA A 28 -4.89 13.00 18.11
CA ALA A 28 -6.01 12.88 17.18
C ALA A 28 -5.74 13.61 15.85
N ASP A 29 -5.11 14.76 15.90
CA ASP A 29 -4.76 15.57 14.73
C ASP A 29 -3.65 14.89 13.90
N ILE A 30 -2.60 14.42 14.55
CA ILE A 30 -1.53 13.68 13.87
C ILE A 30 -2.08 12.42 13.22
N ARG A 31 -2.98 11.68 13.90
CA ARG A 31 -3.62 10.50 13.32
C ARG A 31 -4.40 10.82 12.04
N LYS A 32 -5.18 11.90 12.02
CA LYS A 32 -5.89 12.36 10.81
C LYS A 32 -4.92 12.71 9.69
N PHE A 33 -3.86 13.44 10.03
CA PHE A 33 -2.80 13.81 9.09
C PHE A 33 -2.11 12.58 8.49
N GLU A 34 -1.77 11.56 9.30
CA GLU A 34 -1.15 10.33 8.81
C GLU A 34 -2.08 9.54 7.87
N ILE A 35 -3.39 9.51 8.13
CA ILE A 35 -4.37 8.88 7.23
C ILE A 35 -4.44 9.64 5.90
N ASP A 36 -4.48 10.96 5.91
CA ASP A 36 -4.50 11.79 4.70
C ASP A 36 -3.21 11.62 3.89
N MET A 37 -2.06 11.63 4.56
CA MET A 37 -0.76 11.40 3.92
C MET A 37 -0.63 9.98 3.35
N TYR A 38 -1.22 8.98 3.98
CA TYR A 38 -1.25 7.62 3.45
C TYR A 38 -1.88 7.58 2.04
N TRP A 39 -3.05 8.20 1.87
CA TRP A 39 -3.74 8.23 0.59
C TRP A 39 -3.03 9.08 -0.45
N LYS A 40 -2.48 10.23 -0.07
CA LYS A 40 -1.68 11.07 -0.96
C LYS A 40 -0.45 10.32 -1.48
N ARG A 41 0.31 9.66 -0.60
CA ARG A 41 1.47 8.85 -0.99
C ARG A 41 1.05 7.69 -1.92
N ALA A 42 -0.03 6.98 -1.61
CA ALA A 42 -0.54 5.90 -2.45
C ALA A 42 -0.86 6.38 -3.87
N THR A 43 -1.53 7.52 -4.01
CA THR A 43 -1.89 8.12 -5.31
C THR A 43 -0.66 8.42 -6.17
N TYR A 44 0.41 8.96 -5.58
CA TYR A 44 1.66 9.20 -6.33
C TYR A 44 2.29 7.90 -6.84
N PHE A 45 2.37 6.89 -6.01
CA PHE A 45 2.93 5.60 -6.43
C PHE A 45 2.07 4.90 -7.48
N TRP A 46 0.75 4.95 -7.36
CA TRP A 46 -0.15 4.41 -8.37
C TRP A 46 0.04 5.08 -9.74
N ALA A 47 0.20 6.40 -9.75
CA ALA A 47 0.48 7.13 -10.98
C ALA A 47 1.82 6.70 -11.61
N LEU A 48 2.91 6.60 -10.82
CA LEU A 48 4.22 6.16 -11.29
C LEU A 48 4.18 4.72 -11.83
N ILE A 49 3.49 3.80 -11.14
CA ILE A 49 3.32 2.41 -11.55
C ILE A 49 2.51 2.33 -12.85
N ALA A 50 1.42 3.10 -12.97
CA ALA A 50 0.61 3.15 -14.18
C ALA A 50 1.40 3.66 -15.39
N VAL A 51 2.20 4.72 -15.22
CA VAL A 51 3.09 5.24 -16.25
C VAL A 51 4.14 4.21 -16.65
N ALA A 52 4.72 3.49 -15.69
CA ALA A 52 5.67 2.42 -15.98
C ALA A 52 5.04 1.28 -16.81
N PHE A 53 3.81 0.84 -16.49
CA PHE A 53 3.09 -0.12 -17.32
C PHE A 53 2.78 0.43 -18.71
N ALA A 54 2.30 1.66 -18.82
CA ALA A 54 2.03 2.30 -20.10
C ALA A 54 3.29 2.38 -20.98
N ALA A 55 4.42 2.78 -20.40
CA ALA A 55 5.70 2.83 -21.10
C ALA A 55 6.17 1.42 -21.51
N PHE A 56 6.00 0.41 -20.64
CA PHE A 56 6.32 -0.97 -20.96
C PHE A 56 5.55 -1.46 -22.20
N PHE A 57 4.24 -1.27 -22.23
CA PHE A 57 3.42 -1.69 -23.37
C PHE A 57 3.73 -0.88 -24.64
N ALA A 58 3.97 0.43 -24.53
CA ALA A 58 4.36 1.26 -25.68
C ALA A 58 5.66 0.79 -26.31
N VAL A 59 6.70 0.51 -25.51
CA VAL A 59 7.98 -0.02 -26.01
C VAL A 59 7.82 -1.44 -26.54
N SER A 60 7.02 -2.27 -25.89
CA SER A 60 6.73 -3.64 -26.33
C SER A 60 6.15 -3.70 -27.73
N SER A 61 5.24 -2.75 -28.05
CA SER A 61 4.54 -2.65 -29.33
C SER A 61 5.31 -1.86 -30.41
N ALA A 62 6.43 -1.23 -30.05
CA ALA A 62 7.19 -0.38 -30.98
C ALA A 62 7.90 -1.24 -32.04
N GLU A 63 7.50 -1.15 -33.31
CA GLU A 63 8.07 -1.92 -34.43
C GLU A 63 9.40 -1.34 -34.93
N HIS A 64 9.61 -0.05 -34.76
CA HIS A 64 10.79 0.69 -35.23
C HIS A 64 12.04 0.49 -34.34
N LEU A 65 11.92 -0.11 -33.19
CA LEU A 65 13.04 -0.35 -32.28
C LEU A 65 13.78 -1.64 -32.63
N SER A 66 15.11 -1.60 -32.59
CA SER A 66 15.90 -2.83 -32.70
C SER A 66 15.61 -3.78 -31.53
N PRO A 67 15.71 -5.10 -31.71
CA PRO A 67 15.51 -6.06 -30.59
C PRO A 67 16.40 -5.77 -29.38
N LYS A 68 17.63 -5.31 -29.59
CA LYS A 68 18.58 -4.94 -28.55
C LYS A 68 18.11 -3.71 -27.75
N ASP A 69 17.71 -2.65 -28.45
CA ASP A 69 17.25 -1.41 -27.80
C ASP A 69 15.92 -1.64 -27.07
N LYS A 70 15.01 -2.41 -27.70
CA LYS A 70 13.75 -2.82 -27.08
C LYS A 70 14.01 -3.59 -25.76
N GLY A 71 14.91 -4.56 -25.76
CA GLY A 71 15.28 -5.30 -24.55
C GLY A 71 15.87 -4.41 -23.46
N LEU A 72 16.75 -3.46 -23.82
CA LEU A 72 17.32 -2.51 -22.89
C LEU A 72 16.24 -1.62 -22.25
N TYR A 73 15.37 -1.01 -23.05
CA TYR A 73 14.31 -0.13 -22.55
C TYR A 73 13.30 -0.89 -21.69
N LEU A 74 12.86 -2.08 -22.11
CA LEU A 74 11.94 -2.91 -21.33
C LEU A 74 12.55 -3.32 -19.98
N SER A 75 13.85 -3.67 -19.95
CA SER A 75 14.56 -3.99 -18.70
C SER A 75 14.62 -2.80 -17.76
N ALA A 76 14.94 -1.61 -18.27
CA ALA A 76 15.00 -0.38 -17.47
C ALA A 76 13.62 -0.01 -16.92
N ILE A 77 12.58 -0.05 -17.76
CA ILE A 77 11.20 0.28 -17.37
C ILE A 77 10.67 -0.72 -16.33
N SER A 78 10.88 -2.03 -16.54
CA SER A 78 10.44 -3.07 -15.59
C SER A 78 11.14 -2.95 -14.25
N SER A 79 12.43 -2.63 -14.25
CA SER A 79 13.21 -2.40 -13.03
C SER A 79 12.69 -1.17 -12.28
N ALA A 80 12.41 -0.07 -12.98
CA ALA A 80 11.81 1.13 -12.40
C ALA A 80 10.42 0.83 -11.81
N GLY A 81 9.57 0.11 -12.55
CA GLY A 81 8.24 -0.31 -12.10
C GLY A 81 8.29 -1.18 -10.84
N PHE A 82 9.26 -2.11 -10.78
CA PHE A 82 9.49 -2.91 -9.58
C PHE A 82 9.91 -2.04 -8.38
N ILE A 83 10.84 -1.10 -8.59
CA ILE A 83 11.32 -0.20 -7.52
C ILE A 83 10.17 0.68 -7.01
N PHE A 84 9.34 1.26 -7.89
CA PHE A 84 8.20 2.07 -7.48
C PHE A 84 7.18 1.25 -6.68
N THR A 85 6.92 0.01 -7.09
CA THR A 85 6.00 -0.88 -6.40
C THR A 85 6.54 -1.31 -5.04
N PHE A 86 7.84 -1.62 -4.96
CA PHE A 86 8.50 -1.95 -3.70
C PHE A 86 8.52 -0.76 -2.73
N ALA A 87 8.78 0.44 -3.24
CA ALA A 87 8.71 1.67 -2.44
C ALA A 87 7.28 1.90 -1.91
N TRP A 88 6.25 1.72 -2.75
CA TRP A 88 4.86 1.79 -2.33
C TRP A 88 4.54 0.77 -1.23
N PHE A 89 4.94 -0.48 -1.39
CA PHE A 89 4.77 -1.52 -0.37
C PHE A 89 5.42 -1.11 0.97
N SER A 90 6.65 -0.59 0.92
CA SER A 90 7.41 -0.17 2.10
C SER A 90 6.75 1.02 2.80
N VAL A 91 6.29 2.02 2.04
CA VAL A 91 5.56 3.19 2.55
C VAL A 91 4.23 2.77 3.19
N ASN A 92 3.50 1.81 2.61
CA ASN A 92 2.27 1.28 3.20
C ASN A 92 2.52 0.65 4.57
N LYS A 93 3.61 -0.11 4.73
CA LYS A 93 3.99 -0.70 6.02
C LYS A 93 4.37 0.38 7.03
N GLY A 94 5.19 1.34 6.64
CA GLY A 94 5.62 2.44 7.49
C GLY A 94 4.44 3.31 7.95
N SER A 95 3.57 3.70 7.02
CA SER A 95 2.37 4.49 7.35
C SER A 95 1.44 3.74 8.32
N LYS A 96 1.25 2.42 8.12
CA LYS A 96 0.42 1.63 9.04
C LYS A 96 1.01 1.55 10.44
N TYR A 97 2.34 1.40 10.54
CA TYR A 97 3.03 1.41 11.84
C TYR A 97 2.77 2.71 12.62
N TRP A 98 2.91 3.87 11.95
CA TRP A 98 2.68 5.17 12.59
C TRP A 98 1.20 5.42 12.93
N GLN A 99 0.27 5.00 12.06
CA GLN A 99 -1.16 5.06 12.37
C GLN A 99 -1.50 4.26 13.63
N GLU A 100 -1.04 3.01 13.74
CA GLU A 100 -1.24 2.18 14.94
C GLU A 100 -0.60 2.80 16.18
N ASN A 101 0.58 3.42 16.05
CA ASN A 101 1.20 4.12 17.16
C ASN A 101 0.29 5.26 17.69
N TRP A 102 -0.26 6.09 16.81
CA TRP A 102 -1.15 7.18 17.21
C TRP A 102 -2.51 6.69 17.71
N GLU A 103 -3.03 5.61 17.16
CA GLU A 103 -4.22 4.92 17.69
C GLU A 103 -3.99 4.43 19.10
N ASN A 104 -2.83 3.86 19.41
CA ASN A 104 -2.45 3.43 20.75
C ASN A 104 -2.32 4.61 21.73
N HIS A 105 -1.80 5.76 21.29
CA HIS A 105 -1.79 6.96 22.12
C HIS A 105 -3.20 7.42 22.48
N LEU A 106 -4.11 7.49 21.51
CA LEU A 106 -5.50 7.86 21.73
C LEU A 106 -6.20 6.88 22.68
N ASP A 107 -5.99 5.57 22.48
CA ASP A 107 -6.52 4.51 23.32
C ASP A 107 -6.11 4.65 24.80
N LEU A 108 -4.89 5.11 25.06
CA LEU A 108 -4.38 5.33 26.41
C LEU A 108 -4.86 6.64 27.05
N LEU A 109 -5.11 7.68 26.24
CA LEU A 109 -5.48 9.02 26.70
C LEU A 109 -6.99 9.22 26.87
N GLU A 110 -7.83 8.49 26.10
CA GLU A 110 -9.27 8.78 25.94
C GLU A 110 -10.10 8.63 27.21
N ASN A 111 -9.75 7.71 28.11
CA ASN A 111 -10.59 7.31 29.24
C ASN A 111 -11.07 8.49 30.11
N LYS A 112 -10.23 9.52 30.28
CA LYS A 112 -10.52 10.70 31.12
C LYS A 112 -11.11 11.87 30.33
N ILE A 113 -11.08 11.84 29.00
CA ILE A 113 -11.48 12.94 28.13
C ILE A 113 -12.79 12.65 27.42
N THR A 114 -12.86 11.56 26.67
CA THR A 114 -14.01 11.16 25.86
C THR A 114 -14.67 9.87 26.30
N GLY A 115 -14.10 9.18 27.32
CA GLY A 115 -14.44 7.80 27.63
C GLY A 115 -13.86 6.81 26.59
N PRO A 116 -14.10 5.51 26.73
CA PRO A 116 -13.45 4.44 25.97
C PRO A 116 -13.96 4.35 24.52
N LEU A 117 -13.84 5.44 23.76
CA LEU A 117 -14.39 5.55 22.40
C LEU A 117 -13.63 4.67 21.38
N TYR A 118 -12.29 4.68 21.44
CA TYR A 118 -11.45 3.88 20.53
C TYR A 118 -11.38 2.40 20.96
N LYS A 119 -11.50 2.12 22.24
CA LYS A 119 -11.51 0.76 22.82
C LYS A 119 -12.81 0.03 22.56
N THR A 120 -13.93 0.76 22.46
CA THR A 120 -15.26 0.17 22.37
C THR A 120 -15.60 -0.20 20.95
N LYS A 121 -15.76 -1.50 20.71
CA LYS A 121 -16.27 -2.02 19.44
C LYS A 121 -17.74 -2.35 19.56
N LEU A 122 -18.59 -1.62 18.85
CA LEU A 122 -20.02 -1.89 18.83
C LEU A 122 -20.31 -3.18 18.06
N GLU A 123 -21.12 -4.04 18.65
CA GLU A 123 -21.64 -5.23 17.97
C GLU A 123 -22.61 -4.81 16.85
N ARG A 124 -22.50 -5.49 15.72
CA ARG A 124 -23.42 -5.30 14.59
C ARG A 124 -24.46 -6.40 14.59
N PRO A 125 -25.70 -6.12 14.14
CA PRO A 125 -26.69 -7.15 13.91
C PRO A 125 -26.12 -8.24 13.00
N LYS A 126 -26.30 -9.50 13.40
CA LYS A 126 -25.88 -10.64 12.57
C LYS A 126 -26.88 -10.78 11.43
N SER A 127 -26.40 -10.71 10.20
CA SER A 127 -27.23 -11.05 9.03
C SER A 127 -27.36 -12.56 8.93
N ASP A 128 -28.55 -13.04 8.60
CA ASP A 128 -28.82 -14.46 8.35
C ASP A 128 -28.58 -14.85 6.89
N SER A 129 -28.44 -13.88 6.00
CA SER A 129 -28.16 -14.11 4.58
C SER A 129 -26.74 -14.58 4.32
N CYS A 130 -26.57 -15.70 3.62
CA CYS A 130 -25.27 -16.23 3.22
C CYS A 130 -24.54 -15.27 2.25
N LEU A 131 -25.29 -14.59 1.36
CA LEU A 131 -24.74 -13.59 0.43
C LEU A 131 -24.21 -12.36 1.14
N GLU A 132 -24.92 -11.86 2.16
CA GLU A 132 -24.42 -10.77 2.99
C GLU A 132 -23.18 -11.16 3.76
N LYS A 133 -23.13 -12.36 4.34
CA LYS A 133 -21.95 -12.83 5.08
C LYS A 133 -20.72 -12.99 4.22
N LEU A 134 -20.87 -13.41 2.95
CA LEU A 134 -19.75 -13.82 2.10
C LEU A 134 -19.32 -12.74 1.09
N ILE A 135 -20.27 -11.97 0.52
CA ILE A 135 -20.04 -11.15 -0.68
C ILE A 135 -20.27 -9.66 -0.43
N ILE A 136 -21.45 -9.28 0.05
CA ILE A 136 -21.87 -7.86 0.07
C ILE A 136 -21.94 -7.23 1.46
N GLY A 137 -21.84 -8.02 2.53
CA GLY A 137 -21.92 -7.51 3.90
C GLY A 137 -20.64 -6.80 4.37
N PRO A 138 -20.78 -5.90 5.34
CA PRO A 138 -19.63 -5.20 5.90
C PRO A 138 -18.71 -6.18 6.65
N GLN A 139 -17.43 -6.21 6.25
CA GLN A 139 -16.41 -7.05 6.84
C GLN A 139 -15.27 -6.19 7.43
N PRO A 140 -14.59 -6.62 8.50
CA PRO A 140 -13.52 -5.88 9.13
C PRO A 140 -12.19 -6.01 8.35
N TYR A 141 -12.24 -5.77 7.03
CA TYR A 141 -11.03 -5.80 6.22
C TYR A 141 -10.15 -4.57 6.48
N SER A 142 -8.86 -4.80 6.57
CA SER A 142 -7.89 -3.72 6.67
C SER A 142 -7.50 -3.24 5.28
N VAL A 143 -7.83 -1.99 4.96
CA VAL A 143 -7.46 -1.34 3.69
C VAL A 143 -5.94 -1.38 3.47
N SER A 144 -5.16 -1.16 4.52
CA SER A 144 -3.70 -1.22 4.46
C SER A 144 -3.20 -2.62 4.08
N LYS A 145 -3.81 -3.70 4.61
CA LYS A 145 -3.44 -5.07 4.23
C LYS A 145 -3.80 -5.38 2.77
N ILE A 146 -4.96 -4.92 2.30
CA ILE A 146 -5.37 -5.07 0.89
C ILE A 146 -4.35 -4.38 -0.02
N ASN A 147 -3.97 -3.13 0.27
CA ASN A 147 -2.96 -2.41 -0.50
C ASN A 147 -1.60 -3.10 -0.50
N GLN A 148 -1.20 -3.70 0.62
CA GLN A 148 0.04 -4.48 0.69
C GLN A 148 -0.01 -5.75 -0.19
N ILE A 149 -1.15 -6.44 -0.20
CA ILE A 149 -1.35 -7.64 -1.06
C ILE A 149 -1.28 -7.24 -2.54
N ILE A 150 -1.96 -6.15 -2.93
CA ILE A 150 -1.92 -5.64 -4.31
C ILE A 150 -0.48 -5.26 -4.69
N ALA A 151 0.26 -4.61 -3.80
CA ALA A 151 1.66 -4.25 -4.05
C ALA A 151 2.54 -5.50 -4.27
N VAL A 152 2.38 -6.53 -3.43
CA VAL A 152 3.10 -7.81 -3.60
C VAL A 152 2.76 -8.46 -4.94
N PHE A 153 1.48 -8.52 -5.30
CA PHE A 153 1.05 -9.06 -6.59
C PHE A 153 1.65 -8.28 -7.76
N THR A 154 1.65 -6.94 -7.70
CA THR A 154 2.26 -6.10 -8.73
C THR A 154 3.77 -6.28 -8.83
N MET A 155 4.48 -6.48 -7.69
CA MET A 155 5.90 -6.84 -7.70
C MET A 155 6.16 -8.16 -8.42
N LEU A 156 5.31 -9.17 -8.19
CA LEU A 156 5.41 -10.46 -8.89
C LEU A 156 5.21 -10.31 -10.41
N ILE A 157 4.30 -9.45 -10.84
CA ILE A 157 4.14 -9.12 -12.27
C ILE A 157 5.44 -8.53 -12.83
N TRP A 158 6.03 -7.55 -12.16
CA TRP A 158 7.30 -6.95 -12.62
C TRP A 158 8.44 -7.96 -12.67
N LEU A 159 8.57 -8.83 -11.65
CA LEU A 159 9.57 -9.91 -11.67
C LEU A 159 9.36 -10.90 -12.81
N PHE A 160 8.10 -11.23 -13.10
CA PHE A 160 7.76 -12.09 -14.26
C PHE A 160 8.16 -11.39 -15.58
N LEU A 161 7.87 -10.12 -15.76
CA LEU A 161 8.23 -9.35 -16.95
C LEU A 161 9.76 -9.27 -17.10
N ILE A 162 10.50 -8.99 -16.03
CA ILE A 162 11.96 -8.98 -16.01
C ILE A 162 12.48 -10.37 -16.40
N GLY A 163 11.99 -11.44 -15.78
CA GLY A 163 12.38 -12.81 -16.10
C GLY A 163 12.10 -13.20 -17.57
N SER A 164 10.98 -12.73 -18.12
CA SER A 164 10.61 -12.97 -19.51
C SER A 164 11.56 -12.27 -20.49
N ILE A 165 12.06 -11.09 -20.16
CA ILE A 165 13.05 -10.38 -20.96
C ILE A 165 14.37 -11.14 -20.97
N PHE A 166 14.87 -11.57 -19.81
CA PHE A 166 16.14 -12.29 -19.68
C PHE A 166 16.09 -13.70 -20.28
N SER A 167 14.94 -14.36 -20.28
CA SER A 167 14.78 -15.68 -20.89
C SER A 167 14.57 -15.64 -22.42
N ASN A 168 14.68 -14.48 -23.06
CA ASN A 168 14.42 -14.25 -24.49
C ASN A 168 13.00 -14.67 -24.94
N LYS A 169 12.05 -14.73 -24.01
CA LYS A 169 10.66 -15.10 -24.28
C LYS A 169 9.73 -13.93 -23.96
N ILE A 170 9.78 -12.88 -24.78
CA ILE A 170 8.73 -11.86 -24.68
C ILE A 170 7.48 -12.39 -25.35
N THR A 171 6.42 -12.56 -24.58
CA THR A 171 5.09 -12.83 -25.12
C THR A 171 4.55 -11.50 -25.69
N ILE A 172 4.53 -11.38 -27.01
CA ILE A 172 3.95 -10.22 -27.68
C ILE A 172 2.47 -10.49 -27.91
N PHE A 173 1.60 -9.69 -27.31
CA PHE A 173 0.19 -9.66 -27.67
C PHE A 173 0.04 -8.95 -29.01
N THR A 174 -0.24 -9.68 -30.07
CA THR A 174 -0.64 -9.12 -31.36
C THR A 174 -2.14 -9.28 -31.55
N GLY A 175 -2.75 -8.52 -32.45
CA GLY A 175 -4.18 -8.62 -32.75
C GLY A 175 -4.66 -10.02 -33.19
N ASP A 176 -3.75 -10.88 -33.57
CA ASP A 176 -4.02 -12.25 -34.04
C ASP A 176 -3.79 -13.34 -32.97
N GLY A 177 -3.47 -12.96 -31.72
CA GLY A 177 -3.25 -13.91 -30.63
C GLY A 177 -1.91 -13.75 -29.92
N ILE A 178 -1.58 -14.74 -29.06
CA ILE A 178 -0.32 -14.78 -28.31
C ILE A 178 0.76 -15.41 -29.16
N ILE A 179 1.76 -14.62 -29.58
CA ILE A 179 2.93 -15.12 -30.30
C ILE A 179 4.15 -15.06 -29.38
N TYR A 180 4.83 -16.20 -29.18
CA TYR A 180 6.13 -16.28 -28.53
C TYR A 180 7.21 -15.91 -29.55
N ALA A 181 7.71 -14.68 -29.51
CA ALA A 181 8.83 -14.28 -30.33
C ALA A 181 10.15 -14.50 -29.55
N PRO A 182 11.07 -15.34 -30.03
CA PRO A 182 12.41 -15.40 -29.46
C PRO A 182 13.13 -14.08 -29.77
N ILE A 183 13.65 -13.41 -28.75
CA ILE A 183 14.62 -12.34 -28.98
C ILE A 183 15.91 -13.03 -29.41
N ILE A 184 16.19 -13.02 -30.69
CA ILE A 184 17.45 -13.56 -31.22
C ILE A 184 18.55 -12.61 -30.74
N THR A 185 19.23 -12.99 -29.66
CA THR A 185 20.52 -12.41 -29.31
C THR A 185 21.56 -13.04 -30.24
N SER A 186 21.79 -12.45 -31.39
CA SER A 186 23.06 -12.63 -32.08
C SER A 186 24.14 -11.91 -31.25
N VAL A 187 24.70 -12.63 -30.30
CA VAL A 187 26.00 -12.30 -29.71
C VAL A 187 27.03 -12.83 -30.71
N LEU A 188 27.62 -11.96 -31.44
CA LEU A 188 28.96 -12.06 -32.04
C LEU A 188 29.67 -10.75 -31.80
#